data_4b3b7029e2e6d7a436e4e61ecd8e502c
#
_entry.id   4b3b7029e2e6d7a436e4e61ecd8e502c
#
_cell.length_a   1.000
_cell.length_b   1.000
_cell.length_c   1.000
_cell.angle_alpha   90.00
_cell.angle_beta   90.00
_cell.angle_gamma   90.00
#
_symmetry.space_group_name_H-M   'P 1'
#
loop_
_entity.id
_entity.type
_entity.pdbx_description
1 polymer ?
#
loop_
_entity_poly.entity_id
_entity_poly.type
_entity_poly.pdbx_seq_one_letter_code
_entity_poly.pdbx_strand_id
1 'polypeptide(L)'
;MTITPYAAGHLLGGTIWKITKDTEEIIYAVDFNHRKERHLNKTVLENFVRPAVLITDAYNALNNQPQRKQRDQEFIDMILKVLRADGNVLLPVETAGRVLELILHLESNWAHQRLSYPVALLTNVSYSTVEFAKSLLEWMSDTIARSFGSSRENSFLLKYLKLCHDRKEFDELPSGPKVVFASMASLESGFARELFVEWATDSRNLVLFTERGQMGTLAKKLQAEPPPKIVKVTMSQKIPLTGEELQAYEEEQRLKIAAEQEVIPMEEDGHSSPKVKAVTGPLPLSVAEPGGGAPMNVEGLLATSEAPLHRQILIDGFTASDKTAAPMFPLYENPSDWDEYGEVINPDDYVVKEQELMDYQSSQPAPPAADGEENTDPEAEAILADRPSKVVVKDYTVQVKCALYYMDFEGRSDGRSIKNILAHVAPIKLVLVHGSAEATEHLRQHCVKNVCRDVYAPRIGETQDVTSDLCAYKVRLTERLMSSVLFRKLGDYEVAWVDGVIGSQEGSQESEGMLPLLPSETPPPHKSVFVGDLRLADFKQLLATKGIQAEFAGGVLRCGDAFAVRKSGGSQQLVIEGPLSEEYYKLRDLLYSQFYML
;
A
#
# COMPACT_ATOMS: atom_id res chain seq x y z
N MET A 1 10.08 -4.55 -19.39
CA MET A 1 9.81 -4.67 -17.94
C MET A 1 8.34 -4.43 -17.72
N THR A 2 7.66 -5.33 -16.99
CA THR A 2 6.22 -5.22 -16.69
C THR A 2 6.03 -5.13 -15.19
N ILE A 3 5.17 -4.22 -14.73
CA ILE A 3 4.84 -4.04 -13.31
C ILE A 3 3.35 -4.32 -13.14
N THR A 4 3.01 -5.25 -12.25
CA THR A 4 1.62 -5.67 -12.02
C THR A 4 1.27 -5.52 -10.55
N PRO A 5 0.20 -4.78 -10.20
CA PRO A 5 -0.29 -4.64 -8.84
C PRO A 5 -1.18 -5.82 -8.44
N TYR A 6 -1.11 -6.22 -7.16
CA TYR A 6 -1.99 -7.21 -6.55
C TYR A 6 -2.41 -6.76 -5.15
N ALA A 7 -3.59 -7.13 -4.72
CA ALA A 7 -4.09 -6.76 -3.40
C ALA A 7 -3.24 -7.35 -2.26
N ALA A 8 -2.77 -6.50 -1.37
CA ALA A 8 -2.02 -6.90 -0.17
C ALA A 8 -2.93 -7.39 0.97
N GLY A 9 -4.21 -6.97 0.99
CA GLY A 9 -5.18 -7.35 2.03
C GLY A 9 -5.01 -6.61 3.36
N HIS A 10 -4.06 -5.68 3.47
CA HIS A 10 -3.80 -4.91 4.68
C HIS A 10 -4.66 -3.64 4.77
N LEU A 11 -4.63 -2.82 3.75
CA LEU A 11 -5.42 -1.60 3.60
C LEU A 11 -6.15 -1.60 2.27
N LEU A 12 -7.23 -0.82 2.17
CA LEU A 12 -7.87 -0.53 0.89
C LEU A 12 -6.86 0.19 -0.02
N GLY A 13 -6.62 -0.36 -1.20
CA GLY A 13 -5.54 0.11 -2.11
C GLY A 13 -4.13 -0.38 -1.77
N GLY A 14 -3.94 -1.10 -0.62
CA GLY A 14 -2.66 -1.72 -0.29
C GLY A 14 -2.25 -2.76 -1.33
N THR A 15 -1.00 -2.66 -1.84
CA THR A 15 -0.58 -3.34 -3.06
C THR A 15 0.70 -4.14 -2.87
N ILE A 16 0.70 -5.37 -3.36
CA ILE A 16 1.90 -6.15 -3.64
C ILE A 16 2.28 -5.90 -5.10
N TRP A 17 3.54 -5.65 -5.35
CA TRP A 17 4.05 -5.38 -6.69
C TRP A 17 4.80 -6.58 -7.23
N LYS A 18 4.37 -7.06 -8.39
CA LYS A 18 5.11 -8.03 -9.20
C LYS A 18 5.82 -7.28 -10.32
N ILE A 19 7.13 -7.35 -10.34
CA ILE A 19 7.98 -6.74 -11.35
C ILE A 19 8.57 -7.89 -12.17
N THR A 20 8.24 -7.94 -13.45
CA THR A 20 8.77 -8.96 -14.37
C THR A 20 9.71 -8.30 -15.36
N LYS A 21 10.92 -8.79 -15.43
CA LYS A 21 11.91 -8.42 -16.44
C LYS A 21 12.44 -9.68 -17.09
N ASP A 22 12.18 -9.80 -18.38
CA ASP A 22 12.49 -10.99 -19.16
C ASP A 22 11.83 -12.24 -18.53
N THR A 23 12.60 -13.16 -17.97
CA THR A 23 12.12 -14.38 -17.30
C THR A 23 12.14 -14.27 -15.77
N GLU A 24 12.62 -13.16 -15.22
CA GLU A 24 12.77 -13.00 -13.78
C GLU A 24 11.58 -12.26 -13.17
N GLU A 25 11.14 -12.76 -12.03
CA GLU A 25 10.06 -12.18 -11.26
C GLU A 25 10.58 -11.68 -9.91
N ILE A 26 10.37 -10.40 -9.65
CA ILE A 26 10.63 -9.76 -8.35
C ILE A 26 9.29 -9.43 -7.73
N ILE A 27 9.08 -9.87 -6.50
CA ILE A 27 7.88 -9.58 -5.73
C ILE A 27 8.23 -8.64 -4.58
N TYR A 28 7.55 -7.50 -4.51
CA TYR A 28 7.61 -6.60 -3.37
C TYR A 28 6.31 -6.72 -2.57
N ALA A 29 6.40 -7.30 -1.38
CA ALA A 29 5.28 -7.61 -0.51
C ALA A 29 5.58 -7.18 0.93
N VAL A 30 5.31 -5.91 1.21
CA VAL A 30 5.43 -5.32 2.54
C VAL A 30 4.02 -4.99 3.04
N ASP A 31 3.77 -5.20 4.34
CA ASP A 31 2.46 -4.95 4.97
C ASP A 31 1.30 -5.73 4.32
N PHE A 32 1.40 -7.04 4.26
CA PHE A 32 0.34 -7.90 3.71
C PHE A 32 -0.44 -8.65 4.80
N ASN A 33 -1.69 -9.02 4.47
CA ASN A 33 -2.57 -9.78 5.36
C ASN A 33 -3.07 -11.06 4.69
N HIS A 34 -2.78 -12.21 5.28
CA HIS A 34 -3.24 -13.51 4.80
C HIS A 34 -4.67 -13.85 5.23
N ARG A 35 -5.24 -13.08 6.16
CA ARG A 35 -6.58 -13.30 6.68
C ARG A 35 -7.60 -12.46 5.92
N LYS A 36 -8.72 -13.08 5.55
CA LYS A 36 -9.86 -12.34 5.01
C LYS A 36 -10.50 -11.52 6.14
N GLU A 37 -10.74 -10.26 5.89
CA GLU A 37 -11.40 -9.33 6.81
C GLU A 37 -12.83 -9.01 6.36
N ARG A 38 -13.53 -8.11 7.07
CA ARG A 38 -14.89 -7.70 6.73
C ARG A 38 -14.90 -6.90 5.44
N HIS A 39 -14.00 -5.92 5.35
CA HIS A 39 -13.95 -5.03 4.20
C HIS A 39 -12.93 -5.44 3.13
N LEU A 40 -11.94 -6.30 3.43
CA LEU A 40 -10.89 -6.69 2.49
C LEU A 40 -10.79 -8.21 2.29
N ASN A 41 -10.40 -8.61 1.10
CA ASN A 41 -9.96 -9.97 0.81
C ASN A 41 -8.54 -10.19 1.38
N LYS A 42 -8.17 -11.47 1.52
CA LYS A 42 -6.79 -11.84 1.88
C LYS A 42 -5.82 -11.52 0.74
N THR A 43 -4.53 -11.42 1.08
CA THR A 43 -3.45 -11.30 0.09
C THR A 43 -3.43 -12.48 -0.88
N VAL A 44 -2.92 -12.24 -2.07
CA VAL A 44 -2.66 -13.27 -3.10
C VAL A 44 -1.21 -13.76 -3.09
N LEU A 45 -0.40 -13.37 -2.09
CA LEU A 45 1.03 -13.68 -2.03
C LEU A 45 1.34 -15.18 -2.14
N GLU A 46 0.45 -16.04 -1.64
CA GLU A 46 0.56 -17.49 -1.73
C GLU A 46 0.49 -18.03 -3.18
N ASN A 47 0.00 -17.24 -4.13
CA ASN A 47 -0.12 -17.65 -5.52
C ASN A 47 1.21 -17.53 -6.30
N PHE A 48 2.17 -16.79 -5.76
CA PHE A 48 3.49 -16.67 -6.37
C PHE A 48 4.37 -17.84 -5.95
N VAL A 49 4.90 -18.55 -6.94
CA VAL A 49 5.72 -19.73 -6.70
C VAL A 49 7.13 -19.44 -7.18
N ARG A 50 8.09 -19.51 -6.26
CA ARG A 50 9.52 -19.43 -6.53
C ARG A 50 9.97 -18.21 -7.33
N PRO A 51 9.59 -16.98 -6.93
CA PRO A 51 10.09 -15.77 -7.57
C PRO A 51 11.62 -15.67 -7.42
N ALA A 52 12.27 -14.99 -8.36
CA ALA A 52 13.73 -14.76 -8.31
C ALA A 52 14.12 -14.00 -7.03
N VAL A 53 13.35 -12.95 -6.70
CA VAL A 53 13.54 -12.17 -5.48
C VAL A 53 12.18 -11.89 -4.83
N LEU A 54 12.10 -12.12 -3.52
CA LEU A 54 10.97 -11.65 -2.71
C LEU A 54 11.49 -10.64 -1.69
N ILE A 55 10.92 -9.44 -1.69
CA ILE A 55 11.17 -8.41 -0.68
C ILE A 55 9.95 -8.37 0.23
N THR A 56 10.13 -8.61 1.52
CA THR A 56 9.02 -8.68 2.49
C THR A 56 9.40 -8.09 3.84
N ASP A 57 8.41 -7.85 4.69
CA ASP A 57 8.63 -7.29 6.01
C ASP A 57 8.86 -8.36 7.09
N ALA A 58 9.56 -7.94 8.16
CA ALA A 58 9.78 -8.72 9.36
C ALA A 58 9.03 -8.16 10.59
N TYR A 59 8.13 -7.18 10.39
CA TYR A 59 7.50 -6.40 11.45
C TYR A 59 6.84 -7.29 12.53
N ASN A 60 6.07 -8.29 12.09
CA ASN A 60 5.35 -9.21 12.97
C ASN A 60 6.04 -10.56 13.20
N ALA A 61 7.32 -10.72 12.85
CA ALA A 61 7.99 -12.02 12.90
C ALA A 61 8.02 -12.68 14.29
N LEU A 62 7.99 -11.88 15.36
CA LEU A 62 7.95 -12.35 16.75
C LEU A 62 6.54 -12.41 17.34
N ASN A 63 5.55 -11.83 16.67
CA ASN A 63 4.20 -11.74 17.22
C ASN A 63 3.30 -12.83 16.68
N ASN A 64 2.57 -13.48 17.55
CA ASN A 64 1.51 -14.41 17.21
C ASN A 64 0.17 -13.81 17.61
N GLN A 65 -0.75 -13.73 16.67
CA GLN A 65 -2.08 -13.21 16.92
C GLN A 65 -3.01 -14.33 17.37
N PRO A 66 -3.96 -14.06 18.30
CA PRO A 66 -5.02 -14.99 18.65
C PRO A 66 -5.92 -15.26 17.45
N GLN A 67 -6.78 -16.27 17.58
CA GLN A 67 -7.77 -16.53 16.54
C GLN A 67 -8.69 -15.32 16.39
N ARG A 68 -9.00 -14.92 15.13
CA ARG A 68 -9.82 -13.75 14.83
C ARG A 68 -11.14 -13.73 15.62
N LYS A 69 -11.85 -14.87 15.68
CA LYS A 69 -13.15 -14.96 16.36
C LYS A 69 -13.02 -14.64 17.86
N GLN A 70 -11.97 -15.13 18.50
CA GLN A 70 -11.69 -14.87 19.90
C GLN A 70 -11.35 -13.40 20.12
N ARG A 71 -10.43 -12.84 19.34
CA ARG A 71 -10.04 -11.44 19.40
C ARG A 71 -11.24 -10.50 19.22
N ASP A 72 -12.05 -10.76 18.20
CA ASP A 72 -13.23 -9.95 17.88
C ASP A 72 -14.26 -9.99 19.02
N GLN A 73 -14.42 -11.13 19.68
CA GLN A 73 -15.31 -11.26 20.84
C GLN A 73 -14.75 -10.51 22.05
N GLU A 74 -13.48 -10.70 22.38
CA GLU A 74 -12.81 -9.99 23.48
C GLU A 74 -12.87 -8.48 23.32
N PHE A 75 -12.75 -7.99 22.06
CA PHE A 75 -12.87 -6.57 21.74
C PHE A 75 -14.24 -6.01 22.12
N ILE A 76 -15.31 -6.69 21.72
CA ILE A 76 -16.68 -6.26 22.03
C ILE A 76 -16.98 -6.39 23.52
N ASP A 77 -16.56 -7.48 24.16
CA ASP A 77 -16.81 -7.73 25.59
C ASP A 77 -16.12 -6.67 26.46
N MET A 78 -14.91 -6.27 26.10
CA MET A 78 -14.16 -5.22 26.78
C MET A 78 -14.86 -3.86 26.65
N ILE A 79 -15.27 -3.47 25.46
CA ILE A 79 -16.00 -2.23 25.21
C ILE A 79 -17.31 -2.21 26.02
N LEU A 80 -18.10 -3.28 25.94
CA LEU A 80 -19.38 -3.37 26.65
C LEU A 80 -19.22 -3.36 28.16
N LYS A 81 -18.15 -3.96 28.68
CA LYS A 81 -17.82 -3.92 30.12
C LYS A 81 -17.62 -2.49 30.60
N VAL A 82 -16.91 -1.67 29.85
CA VAL A 82 -16.64 -0.27 30.18
C VAL A 82 -17.91 0.57 30.08
N LEU A 83 -18.66 0.44 28.97
CA LEU A 83 -19.91 1.17 28.77
C LEU A 83 -20.95 0.87 29.86
N ARG A 84 -21.06 -0.38 30.29
CA ARG A 84 -21.95 -0.80 31.41
C ARG A 84 -21.49 -0.27 32.76
N ALA A 85 -20.21 0.06 32.89
CA ALA A 85 -19.65 0.69 34.10
C ALA A 85 -19.69 2.25 34.02
N ASP A 86 -20.46 2.77 33.10
CA ASP A 86 -20.64 4.23 32.88
C ASP A 86 -19.31 4.94 32.49
N GLY A 87 -18.42 4.24 31.79
CA GLY A 87 -17.16 4.74 31.28
C GLY A 87 -17.18 4.96 29.77
N ASN A 88 -16.29 5.80 29.27
CA ASN A 88 -16.09 6.05 27.85
C ASN A 88 -14.96 5.17 27.29
N VAL A 89 -15.03 4.85 26.01
CA VAL A 89 -13.98 4.12 25.30
C VAL A 89 -13.40 5.01 24.21
N LEU A 90 -12.11 5.31 24.32
CA LEU A 90 -11.34 6.00 23.29
C LEU A 90 -10.55 4.99 22.46
N LEU A 91 -10.74 5.02 21.16
CA LEU A 91 -10.00 4.26 20.16
C LEU A 91 -9.17 5.26 19.34
N PRO A 92 -7.89 5.45 19.67
CA PRO A 92 -6.99 6.24 18.83
C PRO A 92 -6.77 5.51 17.50
N VAL A 93 -7.14 6.15 16.40
CA VAL A 93 -7.07 5.56 15.04
C VAL A 93 -6.53 6.57 14.04
N GLU A 94 -6.03 6.07 12.93
CA GLU A 94 -5.76 6.91 11.77
C GLU A 94 -7.07 7.33 11.08
N THR A 95 -7.02 8.38 10.29
CA THR A 95 -8.20 8.98 9.65
C THR A 95 -8.90 8.08 8.65
N ALA A 96 -8.18 7.10 8.11
CA ALA A 96 -8.67 6.14 7.13
C ALA A 96 -7.97 4.77 7.31
N GLY A 97 -8.23 3.83 6.44
CA GLY A 97 -7.55 2.53 6.43
C GLY A 97 -8.13 1.56 7.47
N ARG A 98 -7.37 1.26 8.53
CA ARG A 98 -7.77 0.22 9.51
C ARG A 98 -9.05 0.55 10.29
N VAL A 99 -9.36 1.81 10.45
CA VAL A 99 -10.60 2.25 11.10
C VAL A 99 -11.85 1.71 10.39
N LEU A 100 -11.82 1.49 9.07
CA LEU A 100 -12.95 0.93 8.31
C LEU A 100 -13.33 -0.49 8.77
N GLU A 101 -12.36 -1.34 9.11
CA GLU A 101 -12.61 -2.67 9.65
C GLU A 101 -13.29 -2.60 11.03
N LEU A 102 -12.81 -1.70 11.89
CA LEU A 102 -13.34 -1.50 13.23
C LEU A 102 -14.76 -0.91 13.21
N ILE A 103 -15.02 0.04 12.33
CA ILE A 103 -16.35 0.63 12.12
C ILE A 103 -17.35 -0.47 11.74
N LEU A 104 -17.06 -1.26 10.71
CA LEU A 104 -17.94 -2.35 10.29
C LEU A 104 -18.12 -3.41 11.39
N HIS A 105 -17.09 -3.62 12.20
CA HIS A 105 -17.19 -4.55 13.33
C HIS A 105 -18.15 -4.05 14.41
N LEU A 106 -18.05 -2.78 14.82
CA LEU A 106 -18.98 -2.20 15.77
C LEU A 106 -20.39 -2.07 15.20
N GLU A 107 -20.53 -1.54 14.00
CA GLU A 107 -21.84 -1.37 13.35
C GLU A 107 -22.64 -2.69 13.31
N SER A 108 -21.98 -3.79 12.90
CA SER A 108 -22.58 -5.11 12.88
C SER A 108 -23.00 -5.60 14.27
N ASN A 109 -22.17 -5.37 15.30
CA ASN A 109 -22.47 -5.80 16.66
C ASN A 109 -23.56 -4.94 17.31
N TRP A 110 -23.55 -3.62 17.08
CA TRP A 110 -24.61 -2.71 17.55
C TRP A 110 -25.96 -3.07 16.95
N ALA A 111 -25.99 -3.38 15.68
CA ALA A 111 -27.21 -3.85 15.01
C ALA A 111 -27.70 -5.19 15.56
N HIS A 112 -26.80 -6.16 15.74
CA HIS A 112 -27.14 -7.50 16.23
C HIS A 112 -27.66 -7.49 17.67
N GLN A 113 -26.99 -6.74 18.55
CA GLN A 113 -27.34 -6.66 19.97
C GLN A 113 -28.33 -5.53 20.30
N ARG A 114 -28.71 -4.71 19.31
CA ARG A 114 -29.59 -3.53 19.44
C ARG A 114 -29.13 -2.59 20.56
N LEU A 115 -27.85 -2.25 20.54
CA LEU A 115 -27.24 -1.37 21.53
C LEU A 115 -27.60 0.10 21.25
N SER A 116 -27.79 0.88 22.30
CA SER A 116 -28.14 2.30 22.24
C SER A 116 -26.99 3.26 22.57
N TYR A 117 -25.82 2.73 22.95
CA TYR A 117 -24.66 3.55 23.24
C TYR A 117 -24.15 4.27 21.99
N PRO A 118 -23.89 5.59 22.07
CA PRO A 118 -23.35 6.34 20.94
C PRO A 118 -21.98 5.81 20.51
N VAL A 119 -21.79 5.69 19.20
CA VAL A 119 -20.49 5.43 18.59
C VAL A 119 -20.18 6.61 17.68
N ALA A 120 -19.02 7.22 17.82
CA ALA A 120 -18.62 8.37 17.03
C ALA A 120 -17.28 8.15 16.32
N LEU A 121 -17.17 8.73 15.12
CA LEU A 121 -15.90 8.91 14.41
C LEU A 121 -15.58 10.41 14.41
N LEU A 122 -14.57 10.81 15.18
CA LEU A 122 -14.15 12.19 15.33
C LEU A 122 -12.82 12.44 14.59
N THR A 123 -12.93 12.99 13.41
CA THR A 123 -11.80 13.39 12.57
C THR A 123 -12.23 14.46 11.57
N ASN A 124 -11.36 15.42 11.26
CA ASN A 124 -11.63 16.50 10.32
C ASN A 124 -12.07 16.04 8.92
N VAL A 125 -11.86 14.78 8.58
CA VAL A 125 -12.22 14.17 7.28
C VAL A 125 -13.22 13.02 7.43
N SER A 126 -14.02 12.99 8.52
CA SER A 126 -14.95 11.91 8.83
C SER A 126 -15.94 11.62 7.70
N TYR A 127 -16.58 12.66 7.18
CA TYR A 127 -17.53 12.57 6.08
C TYR A 127 -16.87 12.07 4.79
N SER A 128 -15.75 12.71 4.39
CA SER A 128 -15.03 12.34 3.17
C SER A 128 -14.53 10.89 3.21
N THR A 129 -13.99 10.44 4.35
CA THR A 129 -13.51 9.06 4.50
C THR A 129 -14.63 8.03 4.27
N VAL A 130 -15.82 8.28 4.83
CA VAL A 130 -16.96 7.37 4.67
C VAL A 130 -17.54 7.45 3.25
N GLU A 131 -17.63 8.64 2.65
CA GLU A 131 -18.12 8.80 1.27
C GLU A 131 -17.20 8.11 0.26
N PHE A 132 -15.88 8.27 0.40
CA PHE A 132 -14.94 7.51 -0.42
C PHE A 132 -15.07 5.99 -0.21
N ALA A 133 -15.22 5.53 1.04
CA ALA A 133 -15.45 4.11 1.30
C ALA A 133 -16.73 3.58 0.63
N LYS A 134 -17.82 4.38 0.59
CA LYS A 134 -19.05 4.04 -0.13
C LYS A 134 -18.86 3.89 -1.63
N SER A 135 -17.96 4.68 -2.23
CA SER A 135 -17.71 4.65 -3.67
C SER A 135 -16.75 3.51 -4.10
N LEU A 136 -15.93 3.00 -3.20
CA LEU A 136 -14.84 2.05 -3.49
C LEU A 136 -15.19 0.58 -3.19
N LEU A 137 -16.47 0.19 -3.19
CA LEU A 137 -16.92 -1.17 -2.84
C LEU A 137 -16.35 -2.26 -3.73
N GLU A 138 -16.07 -1.98 -5.00
CA GLU A 138 -15.50 -2.92 -5.97
C GLU A 138 -14.06 -3.34 -5.62
N TRP A 139 -13.31 -2.49 -4.90
CA TRP A 139 -11.95 -2.76 -4.42
C TRP A 139 -11.93 -3.49 -3.08
N MET A 140 -13.11 -3.74 -2.51
CA MET A 140 -13.25 -4.38 -1.22
C MET A 140 -13.45 -5.90 -1.34
N SER A 141 -13.87 -6.52 -0.24
CA SER A 141 -14.05 -7.97 -0.21
C SER A 141 -15.21 -8.43 -1.09
N ASP A 142 -15.06 -9.63 -1.69
CA ASP A 142 -16.14 -10.27 -2.46
C ASP A 142 -17.46 -10.38 -1.68
N THR A 143 -17.41 -10.36 -0.36
CA THR A 143 -18.61 -10.41 0.49
C THR A 143 -19.39 -9.11 0.37
N ILE A 144 -18.69 -7.97 0.43
CA ILE A 144 -19.28 -6.63 0.25
C ILE A 144 -19.77 -6.47 -1.19
N ALA A 145 -18.93 -6.80 -2.17
CA ALA A 145 -19.28 -6.68 -3.58
C ALA A 145 -20.51 -7.51 -3.94
N ARG A 146 -20.62 -8.76 -3.46
CA ARG A 146 -21.79 -9.63 -3.67
C ARG A 146 -23.03 -9.12 -2.93
N SER A 147 -22.91 -8.64 -1.70
CA SER A 147 -24.02 -8.06 -0.95
C SER A 147 -24.57 -6.86 -1.69
N PHE A 148 -23.73 -5.94 -2.14
CA PHE A 148 -24.17 -4.79 -2.94
C PHE A 148 -24.78 -5.21 -4.28
N GLY A 149 -24.23 -6.21 -4.95
CA GLY A 149 -24.79 -6.76 -6.20
C GLY A 149 -26.20 -7.34 -6.03
N SER A 150 -26.48 -8.00 -4.90
CA SER A 150 -27.76 -8.68 -4.63
C SER A 150 -28.83 -7.77 -4.02
N SER A 151 -28.49 -7.03 -2.96
CA SER A 151 -29.44 -6.21 -2.19
C SER A 151 -29.41 -4.72 -2.54
N ARG A 152 -28.38 -4.26 -3.25
CA ARG A 152 -28.09 -2.84 -3.48
C ARG A 152 -27.86 -2.04 -2.19
N GLU A 153 -27.67 -2.72 -1.07
CA GLU A 153 -27.33 -2.08 0.20
C GLU A 153 -25.82 -1.88 0.31
N ASN A 154 -25.42 -0.64 0.53
CA ASN A 154 -24.01 -0.31 0.75
C ASN A 154 -23.65 -0.60 2.21
N SER A 155 -22.62 -1.41 2.45
CA SER A 155 -22.17 -1.78 3.79
C SER A 155 -21.68 -0.60 4.63
N PHE A 156 -21.40 0.54 4.02
CA PHE A 156 -21.01 1.79 4.69
C PHE A 156 -22.18 2.77 4.85
N LEU A 157 -23.43 2.34 4.67
CA LEU A 157 -24.59 3.05 5.16
C LEU A 157 -24.72 2.82 6.66
N LEU A 158 -23.93 3.56 7.43
CA LEU A 158 -23.77 3.38 8.88
C LEU A 158 -24.98 3.99 9.60
N LYS A 159 -25.65 3.20 10.45
CA LYS A 159 -26.84 3.61 11.20
C LYS A 159 -26.52 4.00 12.64
N TYR A 160 -25.53 3.37 13.22
CA TYR A 160 -25.16 3.53 14.64
C TYR A 160 -23.97 4.46 14.83
N LEU A 161 -23.10 4.55 13.82
CA LEU A 161 -21.95 5.46 13.85
C LEU A 161 -22.39 6.89 13.53
N LYS A 162 -22.01 7.82 14.38
CA LYS A 162 -22.13 9.27 14.15
C LYS A 162 -20.81 9.79 13.64
N LEU A 163 -20.86 10.54 12.54
CA LEU A 163 -19.70 11.22 11.99
C LEU A 163 -19.62 12.60 12.65
N CYS A 164 -18.44 12.95 13.13
CA CYS A 164 -18.16 14.26 13.74
C CYS A 164 -16.91 14.82 13.04
N HIS A 165 -17.07 15.98 12.45
CA HIS A 165 -15.98 16.67 11.75
C HIS A 165 -15.12 17.47 12.73
N ASP A 166 -15.76 18.05 13.73
CA ASP A 166 -15.12 18.90 14.72
C ASP A 166 -15.56 18.55 16.16
N ARG A 167 -15.02 19.30 17.10
CA ARG A 167 -15.33 19.13 18.53
C ARG A 167 -16.74 19.57 18.86
N LYS A 168 -17.32 20.54 18.16
CA LYS A 168 -18.68 21.05 18.43
C LYS A 168 -19.71 19.97 18.15
N GLU A 169 -19.67 19.35 16.95
CA GLU A 169 -20.55 18.23 16.58
C GLU A 169 -20.40 17.04 17.57
N PHE A 170 -19.18 16.80 18.07
CA PHE A 170 -18.95 15.76 19.07
C PHE A 170 -19.60 16.11 20.42
N ASP A 171 -19.56 17.35 20.86
CA ASP A 171 -20.12 17.80 22.13
C ASP A 171 -21.65 17.86 22.12
N GLU A 172 -22.30 17.90 20.93
CA GLU A 172 -23.75 17.75 20.74
C GLU A 172 -24.26 16.31 20.92
N LEU A 173 -23.35 15.32 20.96
CA LEU A 173 -23.75 13.92 21.18
C LEU A 173 -24.37 13.75 22.57
N PRO A 174 -25.32 12.81 22.73
CA PRO A 174 -25.95 12.54 24.01
C PRO A 174 -24.91 12.33 25.12
N SER A 175 -25.16 12.95 26.27
CA SER A 175 -24.35 12.74 27.47
C SER A 175 -24.43 11.30 27.92
N GLY A 176 -23.31 10.73 28.43
CA GLY A 176 -23.22 9.35 28.89
C GLY A 176 -22.12 8.56 28.23
N PRO A 177 -22.03 7.25 28.55
CA PRO A 177 -20.98 6.37 28.05
C PRO A 177 -21.05 6.22 26.54
N LYS A 178 -19.92 6.39 25.88
CA LYS A 178 -19.81 6.36 24.42
C LYS A 178 -18.49 5.72 23.95
N VAL A 179 -18.48 5.26 22.70
CA VAL A 179 -17.28 4.78 22.01
C VAL A 179 -16.86 5.82 20.99
N VAL A 180 -15.61 6.20 20.99
CA VAL A 180 -15.09 7.24 20.09
C VAL A 180 -13.85 6.74 19.38
N PHE A 181 -13.94 6.69 18.07
CA PHE A 181 -12.79 6.64 17.19
C PHE A 181 -12.29 8.06 16.97
N ALA A 182 -11.07 8.35 17.35
CA ALA A 182 -10.51 9.69 17.21
C ALA A 182 -9.12 9.66 16.56
N SER A 183 -8.86 10.62 15.70
CA SER A 183 -7.54 10.81 15.10
C SER A 183 -6.63 11.61 16.07
N MET A 184 -5.34 11.32 16.17
CA MET A 184 -4.50 10.33 15.47
C MET A 184 -4.13 9.17 16.39
N ALA A 185 -3.83 8.01 15.81
CA ALA A 185 -3.42 6.82 16.54
C ALA A 185 -2.16 7.01 17.40
N SER A 186 -1.23 7.88 16.97
CA SER A 186 0.01 8.20 17.67
C SER A 186 -0.16 8.98 18.98
N LEU A 187 -1.32 9.64 19.18
CA LEU A 187 -1.59 10.60 20.25
C LEU A 187 -0.63 11.81 20.29
N GLU A 188 0.07 12.12 19.19
CA GLU A 188 0.96 13.28 19.12
C GLU A 188 0.22 14.57 18.77
N SER A 189 -0.93 14.45 18.11
CA SER A 189 -1.81 15.56 17.75
C SER A 189 -3.25 15.06 17.55
N GLY A 190 -4.16 15.96 17.19
CA GLY A 190 -5.54 15.65 16.84
C GLY A 190 -6.45 15.36 18.03
N PHE A 191 -7.69 15.04 17.72
CA PHE A 191 -8.76 14.84 18.70
C PHE A 191 -8.51 13.70 19.69
N ALA A 192 -7.79 12.65 19.28
CA ALA A 192 -7.46 11.54 20.18
C ALA A 192 -6.59 12.01 21.35
N ARG A 193 -5.67 12.97 21.11
CA ARG A 193 -4.83 13.55 22.14
C ARG A 193 -5.64 14.43 23.10
N GLU A 194 -6.57 15.23 22.58
CA GLU A 194 -7.46 16.08 23.38
C GLU A 194 -8.34 15.24 24.29
N LEU A 195 -9.03 14.26 23.73
CA LEU A 195 -9.88 13.34 24.49
C LEU A 195 -9.08 12.51 25.51
N PHE A 196 -7.83 12.12 25.17
CA PHE A 196 -6.97 11.42 26.12
C PHE A 196 -6.66 12.31 27.34
N VAL A 197 -6.29 13.57 27.16
CA VAL A 197 -6.00 14.50 28.26
C VAL A 197 -7.23 14.68 29.16
N GLU A 198 -8.42 14.74 28.57
CA GLU A 198 -9.68 14.90 29.28
C GLU A 198 -10.09 13.61 30.05
N TRP A 199 -9.98 12.44 29.42
CA TRP A 199 -10.54 11.19 29.93
C TRP A 199 -9.55 10.34 30.74
N ALA A 200 -8.24 10.60 30.64
CA ALA A 200 -7.22 9.78 31.30
C ALA A 200 -7.28 9.82 32.83
N THR A 201 -7.88 10.84 33.41
CA THR A 201 -7.98 11.02 34.88
C THR A 201 -9.10 10.21 35.52
N ASP A 202 -10.07 9.72 34.74
CA ASP A 202 -11.18 8.89 35.23
C ASP A 202 -10.89 7.41 35.01
N SER A 203 -10.92 6.65 36.11
CA SER A 203 -10.64 5.22 36.12
C SER A 203 -11.73 4.34 35.46
N ARG A 204 -12.89 4.92 35.16
CA ARG A 204 -13.97 4.21 34.43
C ARG A 204 -13.70 4.13 32.95
N ASN A 205 -12.88 5.06 32.41
CA ASN A 205 -12.60 5.16 31.01
C ASN A 205 -11.55 4.13 30.54
N LEU A 206 -11.59 3.83 29.25
CA LEU A 206 -10.66 2.93 28.59
C LEU A 206 -10.06 3.64 27.37
N VAL A 207 -8.74 3.55 27.23
CA VAL A 207 -8.05 3.81 25.95
C VAL A 207 -7.64 2.46 25.37
N LEU A 208 -8.24 2.13 24.22
CA LEU A 208 -8.04 0.85 23.56
C LEU A 208 -7.24 1.08 22.26
N PHE A 209 -5.96 0.76 22.32
CA PHE A 209 -5.07 0.83 21.17
C PHE A 209 -5.31 -0.36 20.25
N THR A 210 -5.50 -0.10 18.97
CA THR A 210 -5.71 -1.11 17.92
C THR A 210 -4.48 -1.35 17.07
N GLU A 211 -3.47 -0.50 17.22
CA GLU A 211 -2.18 -0.54 16.54
C GLU A 211 -1.05 -0.28 17.54
N ARG A 212 0.14 -0.81 17.25
CA ARG A 212 1.32 -0.56 18.05
C ARG A 212 1.84 0.85 17.83
N GLY A 213 2.06 1.58 18.90
CA GLY A 213 2.65 2.90 18.86
C GLY A 213 4.06 2.88 18.26
N GLN A 214 4.36 3.84 17.40
CA GLN A 214 5.68 4.03 16.83
C GLN A 214 6.67 4.55 17.88
N MET A 215 7.95 4.25 17.71
CA MET A 215 9.00 4.72 18.61
C MET A 215 9.00 6.25 18.74
N GLY A 216 9.07 6.73 19.97
CA GLY A 216 9.06 8.18 20.28
C GLY A 216 7.68 8.75 20.57
N THR A 217 6.58 8.10 20.12
CA THR A 217 5.21 8.61 20.28
C THR A 217 4.65 8.42 21.69
N LEU A 218 3.64 9.23 22.04
CA LEU A 218 2.91 9.09 23.30
C LEU A 218 2.19 7.74 23.38
N ALA A 219 1.58 7.28 22.29
CA ALA A 219 0.94 5.98 22.21
C ALA A 219 1.91 4.86 22.58
N LYS A 220 3.17 4.89 22.10
CA LYS A 220 4.19 3.92 22.45
C LYS A 220 4.56 3.96 23.93
N LYS A 221 4.65 5.15 24.52
CA LYS A 221 4.93 5.33 25.95
C LYS A 221 3.81 4.75 26.82
N LEU A 222 2.55 4.94 26.41
CA LEU A 222 1.38 4.43 27.13
C LEU A 222 1.20 2.90 26.99
N GLN A 223 1.69 2.31 25.92
CA GLN A 223 1.70 0.85 25.68
C GLN A 223 2.88 0.13 26.37
N ALA A 224 3.70 0.84 27.15
CA ALA A 224 4.79 0.22 27.90
C ALA A 224 4.26 -0.63 29.06
N GLU A 225 5.00 -1.68 29.42
CA GLU A 225 4.69 -2.53 30.58
C GLU A 225 5.77 -2.39 31.65
N PRO A 226 5.47 -1.80 32.83
CA PRO A 226 4.18 -1.20 33.23
C PRO A 226 3.93 0.18 32.59
N PRO A 227 2.66 0.58 32.38
CA PRO A 227 2.33 1.87 31.81
C PRO A 227 2.68 3.03 32.78
N PRO A 228 3.05 4.22 32.24
CA PRO A 228 3.38 5.36 33.08
C PRO A 228 2.13 5.90 33.81
N LYS A 229 2.28 6.20 35.09
CA LYS A 229 1.20 6.78 35.91
C LYS A 229 0.99 8.28 35.68
N ILE A 230 2.01 8.97 35.19
CA ILE A 230 2.00 10.41 34.92
C ILE A 230 2.70 10.64 33.59
N VAL A 231 2.06 11.40 32.72
CA VAL A 231 2.63 11.81 31.44
C VAL A 231 2.54 13.33 31.27
N LYS A 232 3.57 13.91 30.68
CA LYS A 232 3.54 15.32 30.26
C LYS A 232 3.11 15.37 28.79
N VAL A 233 2.08 16.16 28.53
CA VAL A 233 1.49 16.31 27.20
C VAL A 233 1.50 17.78 26.84
N THR A 234 2.20 18.13 25.78
CA THR A 234 2.24 19.50 25.26
C THR A 234 1.14 19.65 24.22
N MET A 235 0.19 20.55 24.44
CA MET A 235 -0.89 20.83 23.49
C MET A 235 -0.71 22.22 22.90
N SER A 236 -0.84 22.30 21.58
CA SER A 236 -0.87 23.58 20.85
C SER A 236 -2.30 23.87 20.42
N GLN A 237 -2.78 25.03 20.78
CA GLN A 237 -4.11 25.52 20.43
C GLN A 237 -3.99 26.80 19.59
N LYS A 238 -4.68 26.83 18.45
CA LYS A 238 -4.83 28.05 17.68
C LYS A 238 -5.88 28.93 18.37
N ILE A 239 -5.49 30.12 18.78
CA ILE A 239 -6.39 31.13 19.37
C ILE A 239 -6.46 32.30 18.40
N PRO A 240 -7.65 32.68 17.92
CA PRO A 240 -7.78 33.85 17.04
C PRO A 240 -7.26 35.10 17.75
N LEU A 241 -6.55 35.93 17.03
CA LEU A 241 -6.07 37.22 17.54
C LEU A 241 -7.25 38.15 17.81
N THR A 242 -7.24 38.79 18.96
CA THR A 242 -8.32 39.72 19.38
C THR A 242 -7.73 41.02 19.96
N GLY A 243 -8.47 42.15 19.83
CA GLY A 243 -8.09 43.43 20.41
C GLY A 243 -6.76 43.98 19.89
N GLU A 244 -5.87 44.34 20.80
CA GLU A 244 -4.57 44.98 20.49
C GLU A 244 -3.64 44.10 19.65
N GLU A 245 -3.69 42.79 19.84
CA GLU A 245 -2.86 41.83 19.09
C GLU A 245 -3.28 41.72 17.61
N LEU A 246 -4.59 41.82 17.33
CA LEU A 246 -5.10 41.85 15.96
C LEU A 246 -4.70 43.13 15.25
N GLN A 247 -4.81 44.27 15.93
CA GLN A 247 -4.40 45.58 15.39
C GLN A 247 -2.91 45.62 15.08
N ALA A 248 -2.07 45.09 15.97
CA ALA A 248 -0.64 45.00 15.74
C ALA A 248 -0.30 44.11 14.52
N TYR A 249 -1.00 43.01 14.36
CA TYR A 249 -0.83 42.13 13.20
C TYR A 249 -1.27 42.82 11.89
N GLU A 250 -2.40 43.49 11.89
CA GLU A 250 -2.89 44.26 10.74
C GLU A 250 -1.96 45.42 10.35
N GLU A 251 -1.38 46.10 11.34
CA GLU A 251 -0.35 47.12 11.08
C GLU A 251 0.92 46.52 10.49
N GLU A 252 1.38 45.39 11.01
CA GLU A 252 2.55 44.69 10.45
C GLU A 252 2.32 44.25 9.01
N GLN A 253 1.14 43.73 8.70
CA GLN A 253 0.77 43.34 7.33
C GLN A 253 0.69 44.54 6.38
N ARG A 254 0.12 45.66 6.84
CA ARG A 254 0.09 46.92 6.06
C ARG A 254 1.49 47.42 5.76
N LEU A 255 2.40 47.36 6.74
CA LEU A 255 3.80 47.76 6.53
C LEU A 255 4.54 46.85 5.57
N LYS A 256 4.28 45.54 5.59
CA LYS A 256 4.83 44.58 4.63
C LYS A 256 4.34 44.84 3.21
N ILE A 257 3.03 45.03 3.02
CA ILE A 257 2.44 45.35 1.72
C ILE A 257 2.95 46.70 1.19
N ALA A 258 3.10 47.72 2.06
CA ALA A 258 3.66 49.00 1.65
C ALA A 258 5.14 48.90 1.24
N ALA A 259 5.93 48.10 1.96
CA ALA A 259 7.33 47.84 1.61
C ALA A 259 7.47 47.05 0.29
N GLU A 260 6.55 46.15 0.00
CA GLU A 260 6.53 45.42 -1.28
C GLU A 260 6.09 46.30 -2.46
N GLN A 261 5.22 47.25 -2.25
CA GLN A 261 4.79 48.20 -3.27
C GLN A 261 5.87 49.27 -3.60
N GLU A 262 6.77 49.60 -2.69
CA GLU A 262 7.90 50.52 -2.94
C GLU A 262 9.04 49.86 -3.77
N VAL A 263 9.05 48.56 -3.97
CA VAL A 263 10.12 47.82 -4.70
C VAL A 263 9.81 47.66 -6.18
N ILE A 264 8.68 48.13 -6.71
CA ILE A 264 8.41 48.08 -8.15
C ILE A 264 9.00 49.36 -8.80
N PRO A 265 10.13 49.27 -9.56
CA PRO A 265 10.63 50.41 -10.33
C PRO A 265 9.66 50.66 -11.49
N MET A 266 9.15 51.87 -11.61
CA MET A 266 8.48 52.34 -12.82
C MET A 266 9.48 52.30 -13.99
N GLU A 267 9.32 51.35 -14.89
CA GLU A 267 9.94 51.41 -16.23
C GLU A 267 9.06 52.28 -17.11
N GLU A 268 9.65 53.40 -17.57
CA GLU A 268 9.08 54.30 -18.57
C GLU A 268 9.00 53.62 -19.96
N ASP A 269 7.94 53.92 -20.66
CA ASP A 269 7.64 53.56 -22.04
C ASP A 269 8.79 53.79 -23.03
N GLY A 270 9.15 52.76 -23.77
CA GLY A 270 10.05 52.87 -24.90
C GLY A 270 9.93 51.69 -25.88
N HIS A 271 9.17 51.92 -26.95
CA HIS A 271 9.08 51.02 -28.12
C HIS A 271 10.44 50.60 -28.64
N SER A 272 10.72 49.30 -28.68
CA SER A 272 11.34 48.65 -29.87
C SER A 272 11.56 47.15 -29.66
N SER A 273 11.14 46.34 -30.62
CA SER A 273 11.32 44.91 -30.71
C SER A 273 12.80 44.49 -30.78
N PRO A 274 13.23 43.44 -30.11
CA PRO A 274 14.50 42.81 -30.45
C PRO A 274 14.32 41.43 -31.11
N LYS A 275 15.07 41.31 -32.17
CA LYS A 275 15.32 40.11 -32.96
C LYS A 275 15.97 38.98 -32.14
N VAL A 276 15.46 37.77 -32.34
CA VAL A 276 16.05 36.53 -31.93
C VAL A 276 17.47 36.34 -32.51
N LYS A 277 18.45 36.12 -31.62
CA LYS A 277 19.74 35.53 -32.02
C LYS A 277 19.94 34.22 -31.25
N ALA A 278 20.01 33.15 -32.04
CA ALA A 278 20.48 31.86 -31.59
C ALA A 278 21.98 31.91 -31.24
N VAL A 279 22.34 31.34 -30.07
CA VAL A 279 23.73 31.07 -29.74
C VAL A 279 23.85 29.59 -29.41
N THR A 280 24.48 28.88 -30.31
CA THR A 280 25.04 27.53 -30.13
C THR A 280 26.44 27.61 -29.51
N GLY A 281 26.72 26.85 -28.49
CA GLY A 281 28.09 26.63 -27.99
C GLY A 281 28.12 25.79 -26.71
N PRO A 282 29.06 24.84 -26.60
CA PRO A 282 29.01 23.78 -25.59
C PRO A 282 29.65 24.18 -24.26
N LEU A 283 29.14 23.56 -23.18
CA LEU A 283 29.64 23.69 -21.81
C LEU A 283 30.91 22.84 -21.55
N PRO A 284 31.89 23.34 -20.83
CA PRO A 284 32.95 22.48 -20.32
C PRO A 284 32.64 21.95 -18.92
N LEU A 285 32.89 20.64 -18.74
CA LEU A 285 33.00 19.98 -17.45
C LEU A 285 34.25 20.50 -16.70
N SER A 286 34.10 20.81 -15.42
CA SER A 286 35.23 20.82 -14.49
C SER A 286 34.83 20.16 -13.17
N VAL A 287 35.58 19.12 -12.87
CA VAL A 287 35.65 18.38 -11.61
C VAL A 287 36.45 19.19 -10.61
N ALA A 288 36.02 19.31 -9.35
CA ALA A 288 36.85 19.59 -8.21
C ALA A 288 36.25 19.02 -6.92
N GLU A 289 37.05 18.26 -6.25
CA GLU A 289 36.83 17.62 -4.94
C GLU A 289 37.11 18.54 -3.75
N PRO A 290 37.05 18.03 -2.47
CA PRO A 290 36.23 18.63 -1.42
C PRO A 290 37.07 19.28 -0.29
N GLY A 291 36.41 20.08 0.51
CA GLY A 291 37.03 20.56 1.74
C GLY A 291 36.26 21.64 2.50
N GLY A 292 35.88 21.33 3.71
CA GLY A 292 35.75 22.30 4.79
C GLY A 292 34.32 22.76 5.15
N GLY A 293 33.85 22.27 6.27
CA GLY A 293 32.53 22.57 6.84
C GLY A 293 32.40 23.98 7.43
N ALA A 294 31.20 24.49 7.34
CA ALA A 294 30.63 25.49 8.25
C ALA A 294 29.12 25.26 8.33
N PRO A 295 28.45 25.53 9.46
CA PRO A 295 27.06 25.17 9.66
C PRO A 295 26.14 26.10 8.86
N MET A 296 25.29 25.50 8.03
CA MET A 296 24.22 26.24 7.35
C MET A 296 23.10 26.57 8.32
N ASN A 297 22.81 27.85 8.43
CA ASN A 297 21.63 28.40 9.08
C ASN A 297 20.38 28.01 8.27
N VAL A 298 19.42 27.37 8.93
CA VAL A 298 18.20 26.83 8.30
C VAL A 298 17.12 27.91 8.13
N GLU A 299 17.40 29.17 8.46
CA GLU A 299 16.41 30.27 8.41
C GLU A 299 16.26 30.95 7.03
N GLY A 300 17.01 30.54 6.02
CA GLY A 300 17.00 31.19 4.71
C GLY A 300 16.14 30.54 3.62
N LEU A 301 15.37 29.50 3.91
CA LEU A 301 14.67 28.69 2.88
C LEU A 301 13.13 28.84 2.86
N LEU A 302 12.57 29.79 3.62
CA LEU A 302 11.13 30.01 3.68
C LEU A 302 10.67 31.37 3.10
N ALA A 303 11.51 32.05 2.38
CA ALA A 303 11.10 33.28 1.70
C ALA A 303 11.52 33.17 0.23
N THR A 304 10.62 32.71 -0.63
CA THR A 304 10.49 33.24 -2.00
C THR A 304 9.33 32.60 -2.73
N SER A 305 8.56 33.49 -3.27
CA SER A 305 7.68 33.44 -4.43
C SER A 305 6.23 33.05 -4.18
N GLU A 306 5.47 34.06 -3.83
CA GLU A 306 4.12 34.19 -4.38
C GLU A 306 4.25 34.45 -5.89
N ALA A 307 4.24 33.39 -6.69
CA ALA A 307 3.91 33.50 -8.10
C ALA A 307 2.38 33.59 -8.22
N PRO A 308 1.83 34.34 -9.19
CA PRO A 308 0.38 34.51 -9.34
C PRO A 308 -0.28 33.15 -9.43
N LEU A 309 -1.36 32.98 -8.68
CA LEU A 309 -2.25 31.82 -8.65
C LEU A 309 -2.70 31.46 -10.07
N HIS A 310 -1.90 30.69 -10.78
CA HIS A 310 -2.42 29.90 -11.89
C HIS A 310 -3.30 28.84 -11.24
N ARG A 311 -4.60 28.89 -11.51
CA ARG A 311 -5.55 27.82 -11.18
C ARG A 311 -4.93 26.51 -11.60
N GLN A 312 -4.45 25.74 -10.63
CA GLN A 312 -4.01 24.38 -10.87
C GLN A 312 -5.27 23.56 -11.11
N ILE A 313 -5.42 23.09 -12.35
CA ILE A 313 -6.48 22.15 -12.70
C ILE A 313 -6.11 20.83 -12.05
N LEU A 314 -6.89 20.40 -11.06
CA LEU A 314 -6.83 19.07 -10.50
C LEU A 314 -7.44 18.11 -11.51
N ILE A 315 -6.62 17.31 -12.17
CA ILE A 315 -7.06 16.16 -12.97
C ILE A 315 -6.74 14.93 -12.13
N ASP A 316 -7.76 14.16 -11.77
CA ASP A 316 -7.66 12.89 -11.02
C ASP A 316 -6.89 12.96 -9.69
N GLY A 317 -7.00 14.06 -8.96
CA GLY A 317 -6.37 14.21 -7.65
C GLY A 317 -4.88 14.54 -7.67
N PHE A 318 -4.28 14.79 -8.84
CA PHE A 318 -2.88 15.18 -9.00
C PHE A 318 -2.76 16.66 -9.39
N THR A 319 -1.96 17.42 -8.66
CA THR A 319 -1.53 18.75 -9.08
C THR A 319 -0.52 18.62 -10.21
N ALA A 320 -0.79 19.26 -11.36
CA ALA A 320 0.20 19.35 -12.42
C ALA A 320 1.40 20.16 -11.92
N SER A 321 2.51 19.49 -11.72
CA SER A 321 3.81 20.07 -11.38
C SER A 321 4.42 20.76 -12.57
N ASP A 322 5.22 21.78 -12.32
CA ASP A 322 5.92 22.62 -13.29
C ASP A 322 6.48 21.90 -14.51
N LYS A 323 6.57 22.61 -15.63
CA LYS A 323 6.89 22.23 -17.02
C LYS A 323 8.14 21.36 -17.26
N THR A 324 8.79 20.86 -16.22
CA THR A 324 10.02 20.07 -16.31
C THR A 324 9.90 18.62 -15.82
N ALA A 325 8.78 18.23 -15.17
CA ALA A 325 8.56 16.86 -14.75
C ALA A 325 7.71 16.14 -15.81
N ALA A 326 8.24 15.06 -16.39
CA ALA A 326 7.46 14.20 -17.28
C ALA A 326 6.28 13.63 -16.48
N PRO A 327 5.02 13.72 -16.96
CA PRO A 327 3.88 13.14 -16.28
C PRO A 327 4.05 11.64 -16.15
N MET A 328 3.60 11.06 -15.04
CA MET A 328 3.71 9.62 -14.77
C MET A 328 3.02 8.77 -15.84
N PHE A 329 2.05 9.34 -16.54
CA PHE A 329 1.41 8.79 -17.72
C PHE A 329 1.57 9.80 -18.87
N PRO A 330 2.40 9.50 -19.88
CA PRO A 330 2.61 10.40 -21.02
C PRO A 330 1.46 10.27 -22.03
N LEU A 331 0.22 10.42 -21.59
CA LEU A 331 -0.88 10.65 -22.51
C LEU A 331 -1.01 12.16 -22.69
N TYR A 332 -0.43 12.66 -23.77
CA TYR A 332 -0.79 13.98 -24.29
C TYR A 332 -2.16 13.83 -24.96
N GLU A 333 -3.22 13.96 -24.18
CA GLU A 333 -4.46 14.40 -24.78
C GLU A 333 -4.25 15.88 -25.11
N ASN A 334 -4.09 16.19 -26.38
CA ASN A 334 -4.37 17.55 -26.82
C ASN A 334 -5.80 17.82 -26.34
N PRO A 335 -6.05 18.86 -25.52
CA PRO A 335 -7.42 19.24 -25.23
C PRO A 335 -8.08 19.41 -26.60
N SER A 336 -9.03 18.55 -26.89
CA SER A 336 -9.83 18.69 -28.10
C SER A 336 -10.56 20.02 -27.92
N ASP A 337 -10.37 20.95 -28.86
CA ASP A 337 -11.05 22.25 -28.86
C ASP A 337 -12.57 22.10 -29.07
N TRP A 338 -13.10 20.88 -29.01
CA TRP A 338 -14.50 20.50 -29.19
C TRP A 338 -14.97 19.50 -28.14
N ASP A 339 -16.24 19.57 -27.82
CA ASP A 339 -16.92 18.65 -26.92
C ASP A 339 -17.25 17.30 -27.56
N GLU A 340 -17.90 16.40 -26.81
CA GLU A 340 -18.35 15.08 -27.28
C GLU A 340 -19.34 15.14 -28.46
N TYR A 341 -19.93 16.30 -28.73
CA TYR A 341 -20.88 16.56 -29.82
C TYR A 341 -20.23 17.24 -31.01
N GLY A 342 -18.93 17.60 -30.93
CA GLY A 342 -18.18 18.25 -32.00
C GLY A 342 -18.35 19.76 -32.03
N GLU A 343 -18.83 20.38 -30.96
CA GLU A 343 -18.91 21.85 -30.83
C GLU A 343 -17.59 22.40 -30.28
N VAL A 344 -17.15 23.53 -30.83
CA VAL A 344 -15.91 24.20 -30.42
C VAL A 344 -16.13 24.83 -29.04
N ILE A 345 -15.33 24.41 -28.06
CA ILE A 345 -15.37 24.95 -26.69
C ILE A 345 -14.56 26.24 -26.64
N ASN A 346 -15.23 27.36 -26.44
CA ASN A 346 -14.57 28.64 -26.12
C ASN A 346 -14.44 28.76 -24.61
N PRO A 347 -13.20 28.77 -24.05
CA PRO A 347 -12.99 28.88 -22.61
C PRO A 347 -13.61 30.13 -21.97
N ASP A 348 -13.73 31.20 -22.75
CA ASP A 348 -14.28 32.49 -22.29
C ASP A 348 -15.80 32.43 -22.01
N ASP A 349 -16.52 31.46 -22.57
CA ASP A 349 -17.97 31.27 -22.35
C ASP A 349 -18.25 30.64 -20.98
N TYR A 350 -17.24 30.02 -20.36
CA TYR A 350 -17.33 29.36 -19.05
C TYR A 350 -16.68 30.17 -17.91
N VAL A 351 -16.12 31.33 -18.21
CA VAL A 351 -15.61 32.25 -17.19
C VAL A 351 -16.76 33.08 -16.62
N VAL A 352 -17.23 32.71 -15.44
CA VAL A 352 -18.23 33.50 -14.70
C VAL A 352 -17.56 34.80 -14.26
N LYS A 353 -17.99 35.93 -14.82
CA LYS A 353 -17.52 37.25 -14.44
C LYS A 353 -18.02 37.54 -13.03
N GLU A 354 -17.16 38.06 -12.17
CA GLU A 354 -17.50 38.40 -10.77
C GLU A 354 -18.76 39.29 -10.66
N GLN A 355 -19.05 40.12 -11.67
CA GLN A 355 -20.25 40.95 -11.73
C GLN A 355 -21.55 40.15 -11.86
N GLU A 356 -21.55 39.01 -12.56
CA GLU A 356 -22.73 38.16 -12.72
C GLU A 356 -23.02 37.35 -11.44
N LEU A 357 -21.98 37.04 -10.65
CA LEU A 357 -22.13 36.39 -9.33
C LEU A 357 -22.80 37.36 -8.30
N MET A 358 -22.46 38.64 -8.35
CA MET A 358 -23.11 39.63 -7.47
C MET A 358 -24.58 39.92 -7.85
N ASP A 359 -24.90 39.90 -9.14
CA ASP A 359 -26.28 40.08 -9.62
C ASP A 359 -27.13 38.83 -9.35
N TYR A 360 -26.56 37.63 -9.34
CA TYR A 360 -27.29 36.41 -9.02
C TYR A 360 -27.60 36.31 -7.51
N GLN A 361 -26.70 36.80 -6.63
CA GLN A 361 -26.92 36.86 -5.18
C GLN A 361 -27.94 37.93 -4.78
N SER A 362 -28.03 39.02 -5.55
CA SER A 362 -29.00 40.11 -5.27
C SER A 362 -30.42 39.84 -5.76
N SER A 363 -30.64 38.83 -6.60
CA SER A 363 -31.95 38.49 -7.23
C SER A 363 -32.71 37.36 -6.55
N GLN A 364 -32.18 36.76 -5.46
CA GLN A 364 -32.97 35.77 -4.69
C GLN A 364 -33.89 36.47 -3.68
N PRO A 365 -35.22 36.19 -3.66
CA PRO A 365 -36.10 36.74 -2.66
C PRO A 365 -35.78 36.17 -1.27
N ALA A 366 -35.64 37.06 -0.29
CA ALA A 366 -35.40 36.68 1.09
C ALA A 366 -36.45 35.70 1.62
N PRO A 367 -36.05 34.58 2.26
CA PRO A 367 -37.00 33.68 2.91
C PRO A 367 -37.67 34.39 4.10
N PRO A 368 -38.96 34.06 4.40
CA PRO A 368 -39.68 34.68 5.49
C PRO A 368 -39.05 34.34 6.84
N ALA A 369 -38.86 35.34 7.69
CA ALA A 369 -38.36 35.20 9.03
C ALA A 369 -39.21 34.22 9.85
N ALA A 370 -38.61 33.13 10.29
CA ALA A 370 -39.13 32.25 11.32
C ALA A 370 -38.32 32.45 12.58
N ASP A 371 -39.01 32.68 13.67
CA ASP A 371 -38.50 33.00 14.99
C ASP A 371 -37.58 31.89 15.57
N GLY A 372 -36.42 32.27 16.04
CA GLY A 372 -35.75 31.72 17.22
C GLY A 372 -35.03 30.40 17.04
N GLU A 373 -33.96 30.34 16.22
CA GLU A 373 -32.82 29.45 16.42
C GLU A 373 -31.56 30.22 15.99
N GLU A 374 -30.52 30.19 16.84
CA GLU A 374 -29.20 30.73 16.51
C GLU A 374 -28.61 29.91 15.35
N ASN A 375 -28.97 30.28 14.12
CA ASN A 375 -28.28 29.82 12.93
C ASN A 375 -26.90 30.48 12.88
N THR A 376 -25.86 29.74 13.21
CA THR A 376 -24.50 30.13 12.85
C THR A 376 -24.40 30.04 11.32
N ASP A 377 -24.38 31.21 10.67
CA ASP A 377 -24.22 31.36 9.22
C ASP A 377 -22.94 30.64 8.76
N PRO A 378 -23.00 29.78 7.74
CA PRO A 378 -21.81 29.16 7.15
C PRO A 378 -20.81 30.19 6.61
N GLU A 379 -21.26 31.40 6.23
CA GLU A 379 -20.39 32.52 5.89
C GLU A 379 -19.64 33.08 7.12
N ALA A 380 -20.25 33.08 8.30
CA ALA A 380 -19.58 33.48 9.54
C ALA A 380 -18.50 32.48 9.96
N GLU A 381 -18.67 31.16 9.65
CA GLU A 381 -17.63 30.14 9.86
C GLU A 381 -16.48 30.25 8.85
N ALA A 382 -16.75 30.57 7.60
CA ALA A 382 -15.72 30.84 6.58
C ALA A 382 -14.90 32.08 6.93
N ILE A 383 -15.56 33.15 7.42
CA ILE A 383 -14.89 34.37 7.90
C ILE A 383 -14.07 34.11 9.17
N LEU A 384 -14.51 33.18 10.03
CA LEU A 384 -13.76 32.76 11.22
C LEU A 384 -12.52 31.92 10.89
N ALA A 385 -12.55 31.16 9.81
CA ALA A 385 -11.43 30.35 9.35
C ALA A 385 -10.25 31.19 8.81
N ASP A 386 -10.54 32.39 8.33
CA ASP A 386 -9.55 33.32 7.76
C ASP A 386 -9.00 34.36 8.78
N ARG A 387 -9.45 34.28 10.04
CA ARG A 387 -8.92 35.17 11.07
C ARG A 387 -7.49 34.81 11.46
N PRO A 388 -6.57 35.78 11.48
CA PRO A 388 -5.22 35.59 11.95
C PRO A 388 -5.22 35.01 13.38
N SER A 389 -4.48 33.93 13.58
CA SER A 389 -4.46 33.18 14.84
C SER A 389 -3.03 32.95 15.32
N LYS A 390 -2.84 33.00 16.65
CA LYS A 390 -1.58 32.60 17.27
C LYS A 390 -1.66 31.18 17.82
N VAL A 391 -0.55 30.47 17.74
CA VAL A 391 -0.41 29.15 18.36
C VAL A 391 0.05 29.33 19.81
N VAL A 392 -0.78 28.93 20.76
CA VAL A 392 -0.43 28.93 22.18
C VAL A 392 -0.12 27.49 22.59
N VAL A 393 1.09 27.27 23.10
CA VAL A 393 1.56 25.98 23.58
C VAL A 393 1.35 25.89 25.09
N LYS A 394 0.66 24.85 25.56
CA LYS A 394 0.42 24.59 26.99
C LYS A 394 0.87 23.19 27.36
N ASP A 395 1.60 23.06 28.46
CA ASP A 395 2.01 21.78 29.01
C ASP A 395 1.01 21.29 30.07
N TYR A 396 0.48 20.11 29.86
CA TYR A 396 -0.41 19.43 30.78
C TYR A 396 0.31 18.26 31.44
N THR A 397 0.20 18.17 32.76
CA THR A 397 0.64 16.97 33.50
C THR A 397 -0.58 16.10 33.78
N VAL A 398 -0.72 15.00 33.06
CA VAL A 398 -1.89 14.13 33.12
C VAL A 398 -1.59 12.92 33.99
N GLN A 399 -2.44 12.69 34.99
CA GLN A 399 -2.43 11.45 35.78
C GLN A 399 -3.23 10.38 35.03
N VAL A 400 -2.57 9.31 34.62
CA VAL A 400 -3.21 8.22 33.88
C VAL A 400 -3.84 7.25 34.90
N LYS A 401 -5.16 7.34 35.04
CA LYS A 401 -5.98 6.43 35.89
C LYS A 401 -6.88 5.54 35.04
N CYS A 402 -7.17 5.93 33.79
CA CYS A 402 -7.96 5.13 32.87
C CYS A 402 -7.29 3.78 32.60
N ALA A 403 -8.08 2.79 32.19
CA ALA A 403 -7.54 1.53 31.70
C ALA A 403 -6.86 1.74 30.34
N LEU A 404 -5.66 1.17 30.18
CA LEU A 404 -4.95 1.15 28.90
C LEU A 404 -4.87 -0.30 28.44
N TYR A 405 -5.30 -0.55 27.22
CA TYR A 405 -5.23 -1.88 26.65
C TYR A 405 -4.81 -1.84 25.18
N TYR A 406 -4.06 -2.84 24.74
CA TYR A 406 -3.69 -3.02 23.34
C TYR A 406 -4.31 -4.29 22.79
N MET A 407 -4.92 -4.20 21.62
CA MET A 407 -5.47 -5.33 20.89
C MET A 407 -5.12 -5.22 19.42
N ASP A 408 -4.48 -6.24 18.88
CA ASP A 408 -3.96 -6.22 17.51
C ASP A 408 -5.06 -6.27 16.45
N PHE A 409 -5.34 -5.12 15.84
CA PHE A 409 -6.17 -4.95 14.66
C PHE A 409 -5.38 -4.32 13.49
N GLU A 410 -4.05 -4.39 13.53
CA GLU A 410 -3.20 -3.82 12.49
C GLU A 410 -3.46 -4.41 11.10
N GLY A 411 -4.06 -5.58 11.01
CA GLY A 411 -4.37 -6.20 9.71
C GLY A 411 -3.14 -6.66 8.95
N ARG A 412 -2.11 -7.11 9.66
CA ARG A 412 -0.89 -7.70 9.11
C ARG A 412 -0.82 -9.18 9.45
N SER A 413 -0.07 -9.92 8.66
CA SER A 413 0.20 -11.34 8.96
C SER A 413 1.03 -11.51 10.22
N ASP A 414 0.72 -12.52 11.02
CA ASP A 414 1.48 -12.87 12.23
C ASP A 414 2.75 -13.68 11.90
N GLY A 415 3.66 -13.81 12.86
CA GLY A 415 4.96 -14.45 12.65
C GLY A 415 4.86 -15.91 12.24
N ARG A 416 3.86 -16.66 12.70
CA ARG A 416 3.62 -18.04 12.27
C ARG A 416 3.17 -18.08 10.81
N SER A 417 2.24 -17.21 10.44
CA SER A 417 1.70 -17.17 9.09
C SER A 417 2.74 -16.65 8.08
N ILE A 418 3.54 -15.65 8.44
CA ILE A 418 4.65 -15.18 7.61
C ILE A 418 5.60 -16.35 7.29
N LYS A 419 6.02 -17.11 8.30
CA LYS A 419 6.91 -18.27 8.10
C LYS A 419 6.32 -19.33 7.18
N ASN A 420 5.03 -19.63 7.33
CA ASN A 420 4.33 -20.60 6.48
C ASN A 420 4.19 -20.11 5.04
N ILE A 421 3.84 -18.83 4.85
CA ILE A 421 3.71 -18.22 3.52
C ILE A 421 5.07 -18.22 2.81
N LEU A 422 6.13 -17.81 3.50
CA LEU A 422 7.48 -17.77 2.92
C LEU A 422 7.97 -19.17 2.53
N ALA A 423 7.67 -20.19 3.33
CA ALA A 423 7.98 -21.57 3.01
C ALA A 423 7.18 -22.08 1.78
N HIS A 424 5.94 -21.62 1.60
CA HIS A 424 5.11 -21.97 0.46
C HIS A 424 5.56 -21.29 -0.83
N VAL A 425 5.82 -19.98 -0.77
CA VAL A 425 6.31 -19.17 -1.89
C VAL A 425 7.70 -19.64 -2.34
N ALA A 426 8.55 -20.04 -1.40
CA ALA A 426 9.89 -20.58 -1.61
C ALA A 426 10.74 -19.74 -2.61
N PRO A 427 10.97 -18.45 -2.36
CA PRO A 427 11.72 -17.59 -3.26
C PRO A 427 13.17 -18.08 -3.43
N ILE A 428 13.83 -17.72 -4.53
CA ILE A 428 15.24 -18.01 -4.74
C ILE A 428 16.09 -17.13 -3.82
N LYS A 429 15.80 -15.83 -3.77
CA LYS A 429 16.44 -14.87 -2.86
C LYS A 429 15.37 -14.12 -2.05
N LEU A 430 15.64 -13.91 -0.79
CA LEU A 430 14.72 -13.25 0.14
C LEU A 430 15.38 -12.01 0.76
N VAL A 431 14.71 -10.88 0.70
CA VAL A 431 15.15 -9.63 1.33
C VAL A 431 14.14 -9.26 2.41
N LEU A 432 14.62 -9.13 3.64
CA LEU A 432 13.82 -8.76 4.80
C LEU A 432 14.02 -7.27 5.12
N VAL A 433 12.92 -6.55 5.15
CA VAL A 433 12.88 -5.11 5.45
C VAL A 433 11.86 -4.82 6.55
N HIS A 434 11.76 -3.58 7.01
CA HIS A 434 10.69 -3.08 7.89
C HIS A 434 10.42 -3.99 9.10
N GLY A 435 11.39 -4.12 9.99
CA GLY A 435 11.26 -4.86 11.26
C GLY A 435 12.25 -4.38 12.30
N SER A 436 12.00 -4.73 13.58
CA SER A 436 13.03 -4.54 14.61
C SER A 436 14.23 -5.45 14.32
N ALA A 437 15.40 -5.08 14.83
CA ALA A 437 16.61 -5.89 14.64
C ALA A 437 16.43 -7.34 15.09
N GLU A 438 15.74 -7.54 16.24
CA GLU A 438 15.45 -8.88 16.77
C GLU A 438 14.48 -9.66 15.88
N ALA A 439 13.39 -9.03 15.44
CA ALA A 439 12.38 -9.66 14.59
C ALA A 439 12.98 -10.05 13.23
N THR A 440 13.77 -9.16 12.64
CA THR A 440 14.43 -9.39 11.35
C THR A 440 15.43 -10.53 11.45
N GLU A 441 16.30 -10.53 12.48
CA GLU A 441 17.28 -11.60 12.67
C GLU A 441 16.62 -12.94 12.96
N HIS A 442 15.56 -12.95 13.79
CA HIS A 442 14.80 -14.16 14.07
C HIS A 442 14.18 -14.76 12.79
N LEU A 443 13.58 -13.91 11.94
CA LEU A 443 12.99 -14.36 10.69
C LEU A 443 14.08 -14.81 9.70
N ARG A 444 15.20 -14.08 9.62
CA ARG A 444 16.35 -14.44 8.78
C ARG A 444 16.87 -15.84 9.09
N GLN A 445 17.13 -16.13 10.38
CA GLN A 445 17.61 -17.44 10.82
C GLN A 445 16.61 -18.57 10.48
N HIS A 446 15.31 -18.30 10.64
CA HIS A 446 14.29 -19.26 10.26
C HIS A 446 14.27 -19.52 8.75
N CYS A 447 14.36 -18.46 7.94
CA CYS A 447 14.27 -18.55 6.49
C CYS A 447 15.50 -19.21 5.87
N VAL A 448 16.70 -18.96 6.38
CA VAL A 448 17.93 -19.65 5.96
C VAL A 448 17.85 -21.17 6.16
N LYS A 449 17.17 -21.58 7.24
CA LYS A 449 16.99 -23.02 7.55
C LYS A 449 15.91 -23.69 6.70
N ASN A 450 14.78 -22.99 6.44
CA ASN A 450 13.54 -23.64 6.03
C ASN A 450 12.98 -23.13 4.69
N VAL A 451 13.50 -22.01 4.15
CA VAL A 451 12.92 -21.37 2.98
C VAL A 451 13.91 -21.32 1.81
N CYS A 452 14.99 -20.57 1.95
CA CYS A 452 15.99 -20.41 0.90
C CYS A 452 17.38 -20.13 1.50
N ARG A 453 18.41 -20.34 0.69
CA ARG A 453 19.80 -20.17 1.11
C ARG A 453 20.20 -18.70 1.25
N ASP A 454 19.72 -17.85 0.32
CA ASP A 454 20.12 -16.46 0.18
C ASP A 454 19.08 -15.55 0.82
N VAL A 455 19.29 -15.22 2.10
CA VAL A 455 18.43 -14.34 2.90
C VAL A 455 19.21 -13.12 3.35
N TYR A 456 18.78 -11.96 2.88
CA TYR A 456 19.40 -10.67 3.14
C TYR A 456 18.56 -9.86 4.13
N ALA A 457 19.21 -9.09 4.97
CA ALA A 457 18.59 -8.18 5.92
C ALA A 457 19.38 -6.86 5.94
N PRO A 458 19.28 -6.05 4.88
CA PRO A 458 20.08 -4.83 4.73
C PRO A 458 19.70 -3.80 5.79
N ARG A 459 20.69 -3.01 6.22
CA ARG A 459 20.50 -1.84 7.07
C ARG A 459 20.03 -0.64 6.24
N ILE A 460 19.53 0.38 6.91
CA ILE A 460 19.14 1.62 6.25
C ILE A 460 20.35 2.23 5.53
N GLY A 461 20.20 2.51 4.22
CA GLY A 461 21.27 3.02 3.37
C GLY A 461 22.22 1.96 2.81
N GLU A 462 22.08 0.69 3.18
CA GLU A 462 22.88 -0.40 2.63
C GLU A 462 22.32 -0.87 1.29
N THR A 463 23.18 -1.00 0.30
CA THR A 463 22.86 -1.55 -1.01
C THR A 463 23.16 -3.04 -1.03
N GLN A 464 22.16 -3.86 -1.37
CA GLN A 464 22.30 -5.31 -1.47
C GLN A 464 22.21 -5.73 -2.94
N ASP A 465 23.21 -6.46 -3.41
CA ASP A 465 23.17 -7.09 -4.72
C ASP A 465 22.31 -8.37 -4.68
N VAL A 466 21.23 -8.35 -5.44
CA VAL A 466 20.30 -9.48 -5.58
C VAL A 466 20.28 -10.02 -7.02
N THR A 467 21.28 -9.68 -7.82
CA THR A 467 21.41 -10.18 -9.19
C THR A 467 21.31 -11.71 -9.19
N SER A 468 20.48 -12.27 -10.05
CA SER A 468 20.36 -13.72 -10.16
C SER A 468 21.52 -14.28 -10.97
N ASP A 469 21.96 -15.49 -10.62
CA ASP A 469 22.96 -16.22 -11.42
C ASP A 469 22.38 -16.75 -12.74
N LEU A 470 21.05 -16.66 -12.89
CA LEU A 470 20.32 -17.03 -14.10
C LEU A 470 20.24 -15.82 -15.04
N CYS A 471 21.32 -15.48 -15.66
CA CYS A 471 21.31 -14.47 -16.71
C CYS A 471 20.61 -15.02 -17.96
N ALA A 472 19.47 -14.44 -18.34
CA ALA A 472 18.88 -14.68 -19.64
C ALA A 472 19.58 -13.81 -20.68
N TYR A 473 20.34 -14.43 -21.55
CA TYR A 473 21.02 -13.74 -22.64
C TYR A 473 20.21 -13.88 -23.93
N LYS A 474 20.00 -12.76 -24.63
CA LYS A 474 19.55 -12.80 -26.02
C LYS A 474 20.76 -13.08 -26.90
N VAL A 475 20.79 -14.24 -27.53
CA VAL A 475 21.86 -14.63 -28.44
C VAL A 475 21.29 -14.85 -29.84
N ARG A 476 22.06 -14.51 -30.86
CA ARG A 476 21.74 -14.84 -32.24
C ARG A 476 22.46 -16.12 -32.63
N LEU A 477 21.70 -17.17 -32.94
CA LEU A 477 22.28 -18.40 -33.48
C LEU A 477 22.85 -18.13 -34.87
N THR A 478 24.12 -18.46 -35.08
CA THR A 478 24.75 -18.32 -36.40
C THR A 478 24.26 -19.44 -37.31
N GLU A 479 24.22 -19.22 -38.62
CA GLU A 479 23.83 -20.25 -39.60
C GLU A 479 24.71 -21.49 -39.51
N ARG A 480 25.98 -21.30 -39.19
CA ARG A 480 26.92 -22.38 -38.97
C ARG A 480 26.59 -23.23 -37.77
N LEU A 481 26.09 -22.64 -36.70
CA LEU A 481 25.60 -23.37 -35.51
C LEU A 481 24.29 -24.06 -35.83
N MET A 482 23.35 -23.36 -36.47
CA MET A 482 22.06 -23.93 -36.86
C MET A 482 22.19 -25.18 -37.77
N SER A 483 23.15 -25.19 -38.68
CA SER A 483 23.41 -26.35 -39.54
C SER A 483 24.00 -27.54 -38.81
N SER A 484 24.60 -27.34 -37.63
CA SER A 484 25.16 -28.41 -36.80
C SER A 484 24.19 -29.02 -35.78
N VAL A 485 23.04 -28.33 -35.53
CA VAL A 485 22.05 -28.76 -34.54
C VAL A 485 21.15 -29.84 -35.08
N LEU A 486 21.01 -30.94 -34.33
CA LEU A 486 20.11 -32.03 -34.66
C LEU A 486 18.77 -31.85 -33.94
N PHE A 487 17.77 -31.39 -34.67
CA PHE A 487 16.41 -31.26 -34.14
C PHE A 487 15.70 -32.60 -34.04
N ARG A 488 15.02 -32.85 -32.92
CA ARG A 488 14.15 -34.01 -32.72
C ARG A 488 12.71 -33.52 -32.63
N LYS A 489 11.83 -34.16 -33.38
CA LYS A 489 10.40 -33.82 -33.35
C LYS A 489 9.73 -34.39 -32.08
N LEU A 490 9.08 -33.52 -31.33
CA LEU A 490 8.35 -33.80 -30.12
C LEU A 490 6.90 -33.28 -30.23
N GLY A 491 5.99 -34.12 -30.72
CA GLY A 491 4.62 -33.68 -31.01
C GLY A 491 4.61 -32.59 -32.07
N ASP A 492 4.12 -31.38 -31.70
CA ASP A 492 4.06 -30.19 -32.56
C ASP A 492 5.32 -29.32 -32.47
N TYR A 493 6.30 -29.72 -31.65
CA TYR A 493 7.54 -28.95 -31.43
C TYR A 493 8.76 -29.73 -31.94
N GLU A 494 9.79 -28.97 -32.31
CA GLU A 494 11.12 -29.50 -32.57
C GLU A 494 12.08 -29.03 -31.47
N VAL A 495 12.80 -29.97 -30.86
CA VAL A 495 13.69 -29.71 -29.73
C VAL A 495 15.10 -30.22 -30.04
N ALA A 496 16.08 -29.45 -29.64
CA ALA A 496 17.49 -29.80 -29.80
C ALA A 496 18.37 -29.26 -28.66
N TRP A 497 19.47 -29.93 -28.41
CA TRP A 497 20.56 -29.36 -27.64
C TRP A 497 21.38 -28.42 -28.51
N VAL A 498 21.70 -27.26 -27.97
CA VAL A 498 22.52 -26.26 -28.67
C VAL A 498 23.68 -25.86 -27.77
N ASP A 499 24.88 -26.27 -28.18
CA ASP A 499 26.13 -25.93 -27.49
C ASP A 499 26.90 -24.91 -28.32
N GLY A 500 27.22 -23.81 -27.72
CA GLY A 500 27.91 -22.74 -28.43
C GLY A 500 28.77 -21.87 -27.52
N VAL A 501 29.66 -21.15 -28.14
CA VAL A 501 30.52 -20.16 -27.51
C VAL A 501 30.06 -18.78 -27.95
N ILE A 502 29.96 -17.86 -27.01
CA ILE A 502 29.61 -16.47 -27.29
C ILE A 502 30.80 -15.82 -28.02
N GLY A 503 30.56 -15.40 -29.26
CA GLY A 503 31.56 -14.67 -30.04
C GLY A 503 31.62 -13.19 -29.69
N SER A 504 32.79 -12.58 -29.86
CA SER A 504 32.95 -11.13 -29.76
C SER A 504 32.31 -10.44 -30.97
N GLN A 505 31.71 -9.29 -30.74
CA GLN A 505 31.09 -8.48 -31.77
C GLN A 505 32.17 -7.65 -32.48
N GLU A 506 32.93 -8.26 -33.42
CA GLU A 506 33.81 -7.51 -34.29
C GLU A 506 33.10 -7.22 -35.65
N GLY A 507 32.77 -5.96 -35.87
CA GLY A 507 32.62 -5.39 -37.19
C GLY A 507 31.27 -5.40 -37.90
N SER A 508 30.11 -5.39 -37.23
CA SER A 508 28.86 -5.05 -37.93
C SER A 508 28.06 -3.98 -37.16
N GLN A 509 28.04 -2.77 -37.75
CA GLN A 509 26.99 -1.77 -37.48
C GLN A 509 25.64 -2.40 -37.82
N GLU A 510 24.68 -2.25 -36.92
CA GLU A 510 23.28 -2.68 -37.05
C GLU A 510 22.94 -4.12 -36.57
N SER A 511 23.07 -4.37 -35.30
CA SER A 511 22.14 -5.26 -34.63
C SER A 511 22.15 -4.98 -33.11
N GLU A 512 21.01 -4.53 -32.63
CA GLU A 512 20.70 -4.29 -31.21
C GLU A 512 21.24 -5.39 -30.30
N GLY A 513 22.42 -5.17 -29.69
CA GLY A 513 22.84 -5.83 -28.47
C GLY A 513 22.84 -7.37 -28.36
N MET A 514 22.60 -8.10 -29.46
CA MET A 514 22.59 -9.58 -29.44
C MET A 514 23.94 -10.14 -29.83
N LEU A 515 24.52 -10.94 -28.94
CA LEU A 515 25.80 -11.62 -29.18
C LEU A 515 25.62 -12.86 -30.07
N PRO A 516 26.52 -13.10 -31.05
CA PRO A 516 26.45 -14.29 -31.89
C PRO A 516 26.90 -15.53 -31.09
N LEU A 517 26.13 -16.61 -31.20
CA LEU A 517 26.49 -17.92 -30.67
C LEU A 517 27.14 -18.75 -31.79
N LEU A 518 28.39 -19.10 -31.60
CA LEU A 518 29.20 -19.91 -32.51
C LEU A 518 29.22 -21.37 -32.06
N PRO A 519 29.39 -22.33 -32.97
CA PRO A 519 29.48 -23.74 -32.59
C PRO A 519 30.68 -23.99 -31.66
N SER A 520 30.48 -24.81 -30.62
CA SER A 520 31.55 -25.22 -29.73
C SER A 520 32.38 -26.35 -30.40
N GLU A 521 33.70 -26.27 -30.31
CA GLU A 521 34.61 -27.30 -30.83
C GLU A 521 34.52 -28.61 -30.02
N THR A 522 34.20 -28.50 -28.72
CA THR A 522 34.09 -29.64 -27.78
C THR A 522 32.81 -29.52 -26.98
N PRO A 523 31.65 -29.93 -27.55
CA PRO A 523 30.39 -29.89 -26.79
C PRO A 523 30.47 -30.82 -25.57
N PRO A 524 30.02 -30.36 -24.39
CA PRO A 524 29.98 -31.24 -23.22
C PRO A 524 28.94 -32.34 -23.38
N PRO A 525 29.15 -33.53 -22.79
CA PRO A 525 28.13 -34.59 -22.83
C PRO A 525 26.90 -34.16 -22.03
N HIS A 526 25.73 -34.19 -22.68
CA HIS A 526 24.47 -33.87 -22.02
C HIS A 526 23.90 -35.10 -21.32
N LYS A 527 23.35 -34.89 -20.12
CA LYS A 527 22.56 -35.92 -19.44
C LYS A 527 21.22 -36.04 -20.13
N SER A 528 20.75 -37.28 -20.33
CA SER A 528 19.42 -37.52 -20.87
C SER A 528 18.34 -36.83 -20.01
N VAL A 529 17.47 -36.08 -20.66
CA VAL A 529 16.37 -35.38 -20.04
C VAL A 529 15.05 -35.88 -20.59
N PHE A 530 14.10 -36.17 -19.69
CA PHE A 530 12.74 -36.51 -20.08
C PHE A 530 11.95 -35.24 -20.31
N VAL A 531 11.36 -35.11 -21.50
CA VAL A 531 10.52 -33.96 -21.89
C VAL A 531 9.08 -34.43 -22.05
N GLY A 532 8.17 -33.83 -21.34
CA GLY A 532 6.73 -34.13 -21.34
C GLY A 532 6.08 -33.82 -20.01
N ASP A 533 4.78 -33.62 -20.00
CA ASP A 533 3.96 -33.49 -18.78
C ASP A 533 2.97 -34.66 -18.72
N LEU A 534 3.19 -35.54 -17.77
CA LEU A 534 2.33 -36.71 -17.55
C LEU A 534 1.30 -36.40 -16.48
N ARG A 535 0.02 -36.54 -16.82
CA ARG A 535 -1.06 -36.60 -15.84
C ARG A 535 -1.21 -38.04 -15.35
N LEU A 536 -1.18 -38.23 -14.02
CA LEU A 536 -1.34 -39.57 -13.44
C LEU A 536 -2.68 -40.25 -13.83
N ALA A 537 -3.69 -39.46 -14.18
CA ALA A 537 -4.97 -39.95 -14.68
C ALA A 537 -4.82 -40.62 -16.06
N ASP A 538 -4.05 -40.01 -16.96
CA ASP A 538 -3.79 -40.55 -18.31
C ASP A 538 -2.91 -41.80 -18.20
N PHE A 539 -1.94 -41.79 -17.29
CA PHE A 539 -1.12 -42.97 -17.00
C PHE A 539 -1.94 -44.12 -16.44
N LYS A 540 -2.93 -43.86 -15.58
CA LYS A 540 -3.89 -44.89 -15.11
C LYS A 540 -4.63 -45.56 -16.28
N GLN A 541 -5.10 -44.76 -17.24
CA GLN A 541 -5.78 -45.30 -18.42
C GLN A 541 -4.85 -46.18 -19.26
N LEU A 542 -3.61 -45.74 -19.45
CA LEU A 542 -2.60 -46.55 -20.16
C LEU A 542 -2.35 -47.88 -19.44
N LEU A 543 -2.19 -47.87 -18.13
CA LEU A 543 -2.00 -49.09 -17.33
C LEU A 543 -3.18 -50.04 -17.47
N ALA A 544 -4.40 -49.51 -17.46
CA ALA A 544 -5.60 -50.32 -17.70
C ALA A 544 -5.61 -50.97 -19.08
N THR A 545 -5.16 -50.30 -20.14
CA THR A 545 -5.04 -50.89 -21.49
C THR A 545 -3.98 -51.97 -21.57
N LYS A 546 -3.01 -51.96 -20.66
CA LYS A 546 -1.95 -52.99 -20.55
C LYS A 546 -2.28 -54.08 -19.53
N GLY A 547 -3.50 -54.09 -18.98
CA GLY A 547 -3.96 -55.09 -18.03
C GLY A 547 -3.42 -54.92 -16.59
N ILE A 548 -2.82 -53.78 -16.28
CA ILE A 548 -2.31 -53.48 -14.93
C ILE A 548 -3.40 -52.71 -14.19
N GLN A 549 -3.89 -53.27 -13.08
CA GLN A 549 -4.85 -52.57 -12.23
C GLN A 549 -4.17 -51.42 -11.49
N ALA A 550 -4.78 -50.23 -11.56
CA ALA A 550 -4.26 -49.04 -10.89
C ALA A 550 -5.41 -48.22 -10.30
N GLU A 551 -5.25 -47.77 -9.04
CA GLU A 551 -6.24 -46.99 -8.32
C GLU A 551 -5.61 -45.77 -7.61
N PHE A 552 -6.38 -44.70 -7.50
CA PHE A 552 -5.95 -43.55 -6.74
C PHE A 552 -6.30 -43.71 -5.26
N ALA A 553 -5.29 -43.54 -4.39
CA ALA A 553 -5.46 -43.50 -2.96
C ALA A 553 -4.62 -42.33 -2.40
N GLY A 554 -5.29 -41.29 -1.83
CA GLY A 554 -4.61 -40.17 -1.20
C GLY A 554 -3.68 -39.34 -2.12
N GLY A 555 -4.02 -39.21 -3.43
CA GLY A 555 -3.18 -38.47 -4.39
C GLY A 555 -2.02 -39.29 -4.99
N VAL A 556 -1.89 -40.53 -4.59
CA VAL A 556 -0.89 -41.49 -5.11
C VAL A 556 -1.59 -42.52 -6.00
N LEU A 557 -1.01 -42.84 -7.15
CA LEU A 557 -1.49 -43.89 -8.02
C LEU A 557 -0.87 -45.24 -7.58
N ARG A 558 -1.68 -46.10 -6.99
CA ARG A 558 -1.28 -47.47 -6.65
C ARG A 558 -1.47 -48.37 -7.86
N CYS A 559 -0.43 -49.10 -8.21
CA CYS A 559 -0.39 -50.00 -9.35
C CYS A 559 -0.19 -51.45 -8.85
N GLY A 560 -1.24 -52.28 -8.92
CA GLY A 560 -1.26 -53.54 -8.24
C GLY A 560 -1.15 -53.42 -6.71
N ASP A 561 -0.69 -54.50 -6.05
CA ASP A 561 -0.61 -54.51 -4.59
C ASP A 561 0.69 -53.91 -4.01
N ALA A 562 1.72 -53.75 -4.83
CA ALA A 562 3.09 -53.51 -4.36
C ALA A 562 3.73 -52.20 -4.84
N PHE A 563 3.14 -51.50 -5.82
CA PHE A 563 3.77 -50.32 -6.43
C PHE A 563 2.94 -49.06 -6.23
N ALA A 564 3.62 -47.95 -6.10
CA ALA A 564 3.01 -46.65 -6.02
C ALA A 564 3.75 -45.62 -6.88
N VAL A 565 2.98 -44.83 -7.65
CA VAL A 565 3.51 -43.73 -8.46
C VAL A 565 2.94 -42.42 -7.92
N ARG A 566 3.82 -41.51 -7.56
CA ARG A 566 3.41 -40.19 -7.06
C ARG A 566 4.19 -39.07 -7.72
N LYS A 567 3.54 -37.92 -7.81
CA LYS A 567 4.20 -36.64 -8.19
C LYS A 567 4.69 -35.98 -6.91
N SER A 568 5.97 -35.67 -6.83
CA SER A 568 6.52 -34.96 -5.65
C SER A 568 6.00 -33.54 -5.59
N GLY A 569 5.46 -33.13 -4.43
CA GLY A 569 4.91 -31.79 -4.24
C GLY A 569 5.98 -30.71 -4.45
N GLY A 570 5.73 -29.78 -5.37
CA GLY A 570 6.65 -28.67 -5.67
C GLY A 570 7.78 -28.96 -6.67
N SER A 571 7.96 -30.19 -7.10
CA SER A 571 8.88 -30.55 -8.19
C SER A 571 8.16 -31.34 -9.28
N GLN A 572 8.62 -31.22 -10.53
CA GLN A 572 8.12 -32.05 -11.65
C GLN A 572 8.61 -33.51 -11.56
N GLN A 573 9.08 -33.95 -10.40
CA GLN A 573 9.61 -35.28 -10.21
C GLN A 573 8.48 -36.29 -10.00
N LEU A 574 8.54 -37.38 -10.74
CA LEU A 574 7.74 -38.57 -10.53
C LEU A 574 8.57 -39.60 -9.75
N VAL A 575 7.99 -40.18 -8.73
CA VAL A 575 8.61 -41.18 -7.88
C VAL A 575 7.83 -42.47 -8.01
N ILE A 576 8.53 -43.57 -8.32
CA ILE A 576 8.00 -44.93 -8.30
C ILE A 576 8.51 -45.60 -7.03
N GLU A 577 7.63 -46.06 -6.18
CA GLU A 577 7.94 -46.80 -4.96
C GLU A 577 7.45 -48.24 -5.09
N GLY A 578 8.29 -49.20 -4.75
CA GLY A 578 7.96 -50.59 -4.77
C GLY A 578 9.19 -51.53 -4.78
N PRO A 579 9.01 -52.82 -4.61
CA PRO A 579 10.09 -53.79 -4.64
C PRO A 579 10.69 -53.90 -6.05
N LEU A 580 12.00 -54.09 -6.15
CA LEU A 580 12.70 -54.29 -7.41
C LEU A 580 12.34 -55.68 -7.97
N SER A 581 11.41 -55.70 -8.92
CA SER A 581 10.93 -56.90 -9.58
C SER A 581 10.79 -56.67 -11.11
N GLU A 582 10.52 -57.70 -11.87
CA GLU A 582 10.26 -57.56 -13.30
C GLU A 582 9.08 -56.64 -13.59
N GLU A 583 8.08 -56.65 -12.73
CA GLU A 583 6.91 -55.79 -12.81
C GLU A 583 7.25 -54.31 -12.54
N TYR A 584 8.20 -54.05 -11.61
CA TYR A 584 8.73 -52.71 -11.40
C TYR A 584 9.35 -52.14 -12.67
N TYR A 585 10.19 -52.93 -13.32
CA TYR A 585 10.85 -52.47 -14.56
C TYR A 585 9.85 -52.30 -15.70
N LYS A 586 8.84 -53.13 -15.82
CA LYS A 586 7.75 -52.96 -16.78
C LYS A 586 6.97 -51.69 -16.54
N LEU A 587 6.64 -51.38 -15.27
CA LEU A 587 5.96 -50.15 -14.88
C LEU A 587 6.83 -48.92 -15.18
N ARG A 588 8.12 -48.97 -14.86
CA ARG A 588 9.09 -47.93 -15.16
C ARG A 588 9.20 -47.65 -16.67
N ASP A 589 9.32 -48.71 -17.47
CA ASP A 589 9.47 -48.59 -18.90
C ASP A 589 8.19 -48.05 -19.57
N LEU A 590 7.01 -48.41 -19.05
CA LEU A 590 5.74 -47.83 -19.45
C LEU A 590 5.67 -46.34 -19.08
N LEU A 591 6.20 -45.96 -17.92
CA LEU A 591 6.27 -44.56 -17.52
C LEU A 591 7.23 -43.77 -18.42
N TYR A 592 8.41 -44.34 -18.71
CA TYR A 592 9.39 -43.71 -19.60
C TYR A 592 8.87 -43.55 -21.03
N SER A 593 8.03 -44.48 -21.50
CA SER A 593 7.42 -44.39 -22.83
C SER A 593 6.45 -43.21 -22.99
N GLN A 594 6.04 -42.59 -21.89
CA GLN A 594 5.17 -41.38 -21.90
C GLN A 594 5.96 -40.09 -22.04
N PHE A 595 7.27 -40.16 -21.99
CA PHE A 595 8.16 -39.03 -22.16
C PHE A 595 9.01 -39.18 -23.40
N TYR A 596 9.35 -38.07 -23.97
CA TYR A 596 10.40 -38.04 -24.98
C TYR A 596 11.75 -37.88 -24.27
N MET A 597 12.74 -38.60 -24.73
CA MET A 597 14.09 -38.52 -24.20
C MET A 597 14.95 -37.71 -25.16
N LEU A 598 15.48 -36.63 -24.63
CA LEU A 598 16.38 -35.72 -25.32
C LEU A 598 17.84 -36.07 -24.96
#